data_0859b36b576a6f041f24dc369ff7b651
#
_entry.id   0859b36b576a6f041f24dc369ff7b651
#
_cell.length_a   1.000
_cell.length_b   1.000
_cell.length_c   1.000
_cell.angle_alpha   90.00
_cell.angle_beta   90.00
_cell.angle_gamma   90.00
#
_symmetry.space_group_name_H-M   'P 1'
#
loop_
_entity.id
_entity.type
_entity.pdbx_description
1 polymer ?
#
loop_
_entity_poly.entity_id
_entity_poly.type
_entity_poly.pdbx_seq_one_letter_code
_entity_poly.pdbx_strand_id
1 'polypeptide(L)'
;MSKNMKRVDFENGTVTGNILGAALPMLVAQILNLLYNIVDRVYIARIPEVGTKALGAVGICFPLIVIITAFANLFGGGGAPLFSISRGKRQEREAVCIMNTSFSMVCVSGVILMVTGVLFARPILILFGASKSALVYAYPYMMIYLLGTLPSMIAVGMNPFINAQGYSVVGMLSVAIGAVANLILDPLFIFVLGFGVRGVAIATILSQTLSAAFVLFFLTGKAELKVRFLRKNEISESTGYAKNIVSLGMAGFIMQLTNSLVTICCNNVLSVTGGDIYISVMTIISSVRQLVETPIHAINEGTSPILSYNYGARRPARVRKSIAVLAVMILIYTGVMWGSIIMIPEVLIRIFSSDKTLMKDAVPALKQYFAAFIFMDLQYMGQTVFKSLNKKKQAIFFSLLRKVFIVVPLTYLMPYVLHMGTDGVFLAEPVSNVIGGSICFITMLCTVMPELKRMEA
;
A
#
# COMPACT_ATOMS: atom_id res chain seq x y z
N MET A 1 -14.64 -28.88 5.25
CA MET A 1 -14.17 -27.56 5.76
C MET A 1 -14.80 -26.33 5.08
N SER A 2 -15.73 -26.46 4.15
CA SER A 2 -16.25 -25.34 3.34
C SER A 2 -17.42 -24.57 3.96
N LYS A 3 -18.11 -25.06 4.99
CA LYS A 3 -19.32 -24.42 5.57
C LYS A 3 -19.09 -23.44 6.74
N ASN A 4 -17.87 -23.31 7.27
CA ASN A 4 -17.59 -22.55 8.50
C ASN A 4 -16.61 -21.38 8.35
N MET A 5 -16.19 -20.98 7.14
CA MET A 5 -15.39 -19.76 7.00
C MET A 5 -16.32 -18.55 7.11
N LYS A 6 -16.15 -17.77 8.17
CA LYS A 6 -16.93 -16.56 8.45
C LYS A 6 -16.77 -15.57 7.30
N ARG A 7 -17.81 -15.43 6.48
CA ARG A 7 -17.88 -14.48 5.35
C ARG A 7 -18.59 -13.22 5.81
N VAL A 8 -18.08 -12.08 5.42
CA VAL A 8 -18.76 -10.79 5.63
C VAL A 8 -19.91 -10.68 4.62
N ASP A 9 -21.14 -10.55 5.10
CA ASP A 9 -22.31 -10.40 4.23
C ASP A 9 -22.52 -8.91 3.90
N PHE A 10 -22.07 -8.50 2.71
CA PHE A 10 -22.19 -7.11 2.25
C PHE A 10 -23.65 -6.69 2.00
N GLU A 11 -24.54 -7.65 1.83
CA GLU A 11 -25.93 -7.40 1.47
C GLU A 11 -26.84 -7.18 2.69
N ASN A 12 -26.79 -8.05 3.70
CA ASN A 12 -27.80 -8.11 4.76
C ASN A 12 -27.28 -7.67 6.14
N GLY A 13 -25.98 -7.81 6.41
CA GLY A 13 -25.38 -7.43 7.69
C GLY A 13 -25.46 -5.93 8.01
N THR A 14 -25.23 -5.57 9.26
CA THR A 14 -25.08 -4.15 9.63
C THR A 14 -23.82 -3.58 8.97
N VAL A 15 -23.92 -2.35 8.46
CA VAL A 15 -22.77 -1.70 7.75
C VAL A 15 -21.54 -1.63 8.66
N THR A 16 -21.72 -1.23 9.92
CA THR A 16 -20.61 -1.16 10.89
C THR A 16 -19.99 -2.53 11.16
N GLY A 17 -20.84 -3.56 11.36
CA GLY A 17 -20.36 -4.94 11.57
C GLY A 17 -19.60 -5.48 10.36
N ASN A 18 -20.05 -5.17 9.15
CA ASN A 18 -19.38 -5.58 7.92
C ASN A 18 -18.03 -4.88 7.76
N ILE A 19 -17.95 -3.55 8.03
CA ILE A 19 -16.69 -2.80 7.96
C ILE A 19 -15.71 -3.33 9.01
N LEU A 20 -16.12 -3.52 10.25
CA LEU A 20 -15.25 -4.09 11.28
C LEU A 20 -14.82 -5.52 10.95
N GLY A 21 -15.74 -6.36 10.46
CA GLY A 21 -15.47 -7.73 10.06
C GLY A 21 -14.48 -7.84 8.88
N ALA A 22 -14.38 -6.80 8.04
CA ALA A 22 -13.40 -6.73 6.97
C ALA A 22 -12.11 -6.01 7.41
N ALA A 23 -12.21 -4.89 8.12
CA ALA A 23 -11.07 -4.05 8.48
C ALA A 23 -10.17 -4.69 9.56
N LEU A 24 -10.73 -5.39 10.56
CA LEU A 24 -9.92 -6.01 11.62
C LEU A 24 -8.96 -7.09 11.08
N PRO A 25 -9.39 -8.06 10.26
CA PRO A 25 -8.43 -8.99 9.64
C PRO A 25 -7.38 -8.27 8.78
N MET A 26 -7.77 -7.23 8.04
CA MET A 26 -6.83 -6.45 7.23
C MET A 26 -5.82 -5.70 8.10
N LEU A 27 -6.25 -5.15 9.23
CA LEU A 27 -5.35 -4.52 10.20
C LEU A 27 -4.30 -5.52 10.71
N VAL A 28 -4.72 -6.72 11.08
CA VAL A 28 -3.80 -7.78 11.52
C VAL A 28 -2.82 -8.12 10.39
N ALA A 29 -3.30 -8.27 9.15
CA ALA A 29 -2.45 -8.53 7.99
C ALA A 29 -1.41 -7.43 7.77
N GLN A 30 -1.81 -6.16 7.86
CA GLN A 30 -0.92 -5.00 7.69
C GLN A 30 0.13 -4.91 8.84
N ILE A 31 -0.27 -5.18 10.07
CA ILE A 31 0.65 -5.23 11.21
C ILE A 31 1.67 -6.36 11.03
N LEU A 32 1.23 -7.56 10.63
CA LEU A 32 2.14 -8.67 10.36
C LEU A 32 3.13 -8.33 9.23
N ASN A 33 2.65 -7.67 8.18
CA ASN A 33 3.48 -7.20 7.07
C ASN A 33 4.53 -6.16 7.54
N LEU A 34 4.14 -5.24 8.40
CA LEU A 34 5.05 -4.26 9.00
C LEU A 34 6.11 -4.94 9.88
N LEU A 35 5.68 -5.86 10.74
CA LEU A 35 6.57 -6.58 11.65
C LEU A 35 7.61 -7.42 10.89
N TYR A 36 7.18 -8.19 9.88
CA TYR A 36 8.16 -8.99 9.14
C TYR A 36 9.17 -8.10 8.41
N ASN A 37 8.76 -6.98 7.82
CA ASN A 37 9.69 -6.04 7.19
C ASN A 37 10.74 -5.46 8.15
N ILE A 38 10.35 -5.22 9.42
CA ILE A 38 11.26 -4.74 10.46
C ILE A 38 12.23 -5.86 10.85
N VAL A 39 11.72 -7.06 11.08
CA VAL A 39 12.52 -8.21 11.52
C VAL A 39 13.52 -8.64 10.44
N ASP A 40 13.11 -8.64 9.18
CA ASP A 40 13.97 -8.91 8.03
C ASP A 40 15.19 -7.96 8.01
N ARG A 41 14.98 -6.66 8.19
CA ARG A 41 16.07 -5.68 8.30
C ARG A 41 16.98 -5.94 9.51
N VAL A 42 16.42 -6.36 10.63
CA VAL A 42 17.21 -6.72 11.83
C VAL A 42 18.09 -7.93 11.56
N TYR A 43 17.57 -8.95 10.88
CA TYR A 43 18.35 -10.13 10.51
C TYR A 43 19.46 -9.76 9.51
N ILE A 44 19.17 -8.96 8.49
CA ILE A 44 20.19 -8.48 7.54
C ILE A 44 21.31 -7.72 8.27
N ALA A 45 20.96 -6.82 9.18
CA ALA A 45 21.94 -6.04 9.94
C ALA A 45 22.85 -6.89 10.84
N ARG A 46 22.36 -8.09 11.26
CA ARG A 46 23.09 -9.03 12.12
C ARG A 46 23.93 -10.07 11.35
N ILE A 47 23.99 -10.02 10.02
CA ILE A 47 24.86 -10.91 9.23
C ILE A 47 26.31 -10.63 9.63
N PRO A 48 27.08 -11.65 10.09
CA PRO A 48 28.47 -11.48 10.51
C PRO A 48 29.32 -10.80 9.41
N GLU A 49 30.23 -9.91 9.83
CA GLU A 49 31.20 -9.18 9.01
C GLU A 49 30.65 -8.21 7.95
N VAL A 50 29.42 -8.43 7.44
CA VAL A 50 28.88 -7.69 6.30
C VAL A 50 27.54 -7.01 6.55
N GLY A 51 26.92 -7.16 7.73
CA GLY A 51 25.53 -6.75 8.01
C GLY A 51 25.21 -5.30 7.62
N THR A 52 26.02 -4.33 7.99
CA THR A 52 25.82 -2.91 7.62
C THR A 52 25.90 -2.68 6.12
N LYS A 53 26.90 -3.32 5.44
CA LYS A 53 27.06 -3.22 3.97
C LYS A 53 25.91 -3.92 3.25
N ALA A 54 25.48 -5.07 3.78
CA ALA A 54 24.35 -5.84 3.28
C ALA A 54 23.04 -5.06 3.37
N LEU A 55 22.77 -4.43 4.52
CA LEU A 55 21.57 -3.62 4.72
C LEU A 55 21.51 -2.44 3.73
N GLY A 56 22.63 -1.74 3.53
CA GLY A 56 22.71 -0.67 2.53
C GLY A 56 22.49 -1.19 1.10
N ALA A 57 23.07 -2.34 0.76
CA ALA A 57 22.92 -2.95 -0.56
C ALA A 57 21.47 -3.39 -0.85
N VAL A 58 20.79 -3.99 0.13
CA VAL A 58 19.37 -4.35 0.02
C VAL A 58 18.49 -3.09 -0.08
N GLY A 59 18.86 -2.01 0.63
CA GLY A 59 18.21 -0.72 0.52
C GLY A 59 18.18 -0.16 -0.91
N ILE A 60 19.28 -0.34 -1.66
CA ILE A 60 19.37 0.08 -3.08
C ILE A 60 18.41 -0.73 -3.98
N CYS A 61 18.07 -1.96 -3.60
CA CYS A 61 17.11 -2.79 -4.32
C CYS A 61 15.65 -2.36 -4.10
N PHE A 62 15.37 -1.62 -3.04
CA PHE A 62 14.02 -1.29 -2.60
C PHE A 62 13.16 -0.56 -3.65
N PRO A 63 13.66 0.42 -4.43
CA PRO A 63 12.85 1.06 -5.48
C PRO A 63 12.30 0.09 -6.51
N LEU A 64 13.06 -0.94 -6.90
CA LEU A 64 12.58 -1.95 -7.85
C LEU A 64 11.48 -2.83 -7.22
N ILE A 65 11.62 -3.17 -5.93
CA ILE A 65 10.61 -3.89 -5.17
C ILE A 65 9.30 -3.09 -5.11
N VAL A 66 9.40 -1.77 -4.89
CA VAL A 66 8.25 -0.85 -4.90
C VAL A 66 7.57 -0.83 -6.27
N ILE A 67 8.33 -0.81 -7.36
CA ILE A 67 7.77 -0.85 -8.73
C ILE A 67 7.00 -2.15 -8.95
N ILE A 68 7.55 -3.31 -8.58
CA ILE A 68 6.89 -4.61 -8.70
C ILE A 68 5.55 -4.61 -7.93
N THR A 69 5.57 -4.13 -6.69
CA THR A 69 4.37 -4.03 -5.84
C THR A 69 3.36 -3.04 -6.40
N ALA A 70 3.81 -1.92 -6.98
CA ALA A 70 2.95 -0.93 -7.62
C ALA A 70 2.17 -1.53 -8.80
N PHE A 71 2.83 -2.36 -9.64
CA PHE A 71 2.15 -3.07 -10.72
C PHE A 71 1.16 -4.11 -10.21
N ALA A 72 1.48 -4.85 -9.15
CA ALA A 72 0.52 -5.77 -8.53
C ALA A 72 -0.73 -5.03 -8.04
N ASN A 73 -0.55 -3.89 -7.37
CA ASN A 73 -1.63 -3.03 -6.89
C ASN A 73 -2.40 -2.34 -8.02
N LEU A 74 -1.74 -2.03 -9.15
CA LEU A 74 -2.39 -1.48 -10.34
C LEU A 74 -3.52 -2.41 -10.81
N PHE A 75 -3.26 -3.69 -10.91
CA PHE A 75 -4.22 -4.66 -11.42
C PHE A 75 -5.17 -5.18 -10.34
N GLY A 76 -4.67 -5.46 -9.14
CA GLY A 76 -5.49 -5.91 -8.01
C GLY A 76 -6.37 -4.80 -7.46
N GLY A 77 -5.77 -3.66 -7.13
CA GLY A 77 -6.47 -2.50 -6.58
C GLY A 77 -7.38 -1.79 -7.57
N GLY A 78 -7.14 -1.94 -8.89
CA GLY A 78 -8.05 -1.46 -9.94
C GLY A 78 -9.18 -2.43 -10.26
N GLY A 79 -8.90 -3.74 -10.22
CA GLY A 79 -9.88 -4.77 -10.56
C GLY A 79 -10.88 -5.09 -9.45
N ALA A 80 -10.44 -5.15 -8.20
CA ALA A 80 -11.29 -5.56 -7.08
C ALA A 80 -12.52 -4.66 -6.85
N PRO A 81 -12.45 -3.32 -6.93
CA PRO A 81 -13.65 -2.49 -6.87
C PRO A 81 -14.62 -2.75 -8.02
N LEU A 82 -14.12 -2.89 -9.26
CA LEU A 82 -14.96 -3.20 -10.42
C LEU A 82 -15.64 -4.57 -10.27
N PHE A 83 -14.89 -5.56 -9.81
CA PHE A 83 -15.41 -6.89 -9.47
C PHE A 83 -16.55 -6.80 -8.43
N SER A 84 -16.35 -6.03 -7.36
CA SER A 84 -17.37 -5.85 -6.31
C SER A 84 -18.62 -5.14 -6.83
N ILE A 85 -18.46 -4.13 -7.71
CA ILE A 85 -19.59 -3.44 -8.35
C ILE A 85 -20.40 -4.42 -9.21
N SER A 86 -19.75 -5.23 -10.05
CA SER A 86 -20.43 -6.21 -10.91
C SER A 86 -21.13 -7.29 -10.10
N ARG A 87 -20.54 -7.73 -8.96
CA ARG A 87 -21.22 -8.61 -8.01
C ARG A 87 -22.47 -7.95 -7.39
N GLY A 88 -22.38 -6.69 -7.00
CA GLY A 88 -23.52 -5.93 -6.49
C GLY A 88 -24.66 -5.84 -7.50
N LYS A 89 -24.34 -5.72 -8.79
CA LYS A 89 -25.30 -5.77 -9.92
C LYS A 89 -25.84 -7.17 -10.20
N ARG A 90 -25.37 -8.20 -9.49
CA ARG A 90 -25.67 -9.63 -9.76
C ARG A 90 -25.19 -10.11 -11.14
N GLN A 91 -24.17 -9.47 -11.69
CA GLN A 91 -23.54 -9.79 -12.97
C GLN A 91 -22.29 -10.66 -12.72
N GLU A 92 -22.47 -11.89 -12.25
CA GLU A 92 -21.37 -12.78 -11.86
C GLU A 92 -20.41 -13.10 -13.01
N ARG A 93 -20.94 -13.26 -14.25
CA ARG A 93 -20.10 -13.49 -15.44
C ARG A 93 -19.11 -12.33 -15.65
N GLU A 94 -19.61 -11.07 -15.55
CA GLU A 94 -18.79 -9.88 -15.68
C GLU A 94 -17.74 -9.80 -14.56
N ALA A 95 -18.15 -10.07 -13.31
CA ALA A 95 -17.24 -10.10 -12.18
C ALA A 95 -16.10 -11.11 -12.38
N VAL A 96 -16.41 -12.34 -12.81
CA VAL A 96 -15.41 -13.37 -13.13
C VAL A 96 -14.48 -12.93 -14.27
N CYS A 97 -15.00 -12.31 -15.34
CA CYS A 97 -14.19 -11.79 -16.42
C CYS A 97 -13.22 -10.70 -15.95
N ILE A 98 -13.64 -9.77 -15.08
CA ILE A 98 -12.79 -8.73 -14.49
C ILE A 98 -11.67 -9.38 -13.66
N MET A 99 -11.99 -10.34 -12.80
CA MET A 99 -11.01 -11.05 -11.98
C MET A 99 -9.99 -11.82 -12.84
N ASN A 100 -10.46 -12.55 -13.86
CA ASN A 100 -9.61 -13.30 -14.79
C ASN A 100 -8.72 -12.39 -15.63
N THR A 101 -9.24 -11.22 -16.05
CA THR A 101 -8.46 -10.19 -16.75
C THR A 101 -7.36 -9.64 -15.84
N SER A 102 -7.69 -9.28 -14.59
CA SER A 102 -6.69 -8.82 -13.61
C SER A 102 -5.62 -9.89 -13.36
N PHE A 103 -6.02 -11.15 -13.19
CA PHE A 103 -5.09 -12.27 -13.00
C PHE A 103 -4.14 -12.43 -14.19
N SER A 104 -4.68 -12.40 -15.40
CA SER A 104 -3.87 -12.52 -16.62
C SER A 104 -2.90 -11.34 -16.74
N MET A 105 -3.34 -10.12 -16.42
CA MET A 105 -2.49 -8.93 -16.43
C MET A 105 -1.38 -9.00 -15.36
N VAL A 106 -1.67 -9.49 -14.16
CA VAL A 106 -0.68 -9.76 -13.10
C VAL A 106 0.36 -10.76 -13.59
N CYS A 107 -0.07 -11.88 -14.20
CA CYS A 107 0.84 -12.90 -14.70
C CYS A 107 1.72 -12.39 -15.84
N VAL A 108 1.13 -11.75 -16.85
CA VAL A 108 1.87 -11.23 -18.01
C VAL A 108 2.85 -10.15 -17.59
N SER A 109 2.41 -9.17 -16.81
CA SER A 109 3.30 -8.11 -16.32
C SER A 109 4.35 -8.63 -15.36
N GLY A 110 4.02 -9.62 -14.53
CA GLY A 110 4.98 -10.28 -13.64
C GLY A 110 6.11 -10.96 -14.42
N VAL A 111 5.79 -11.68 -15.50
CA VAL A 111 6.80 -12.28 -16.38
C VAL A 111 7.62 -11.19 -17.10
N ILE A 112 6.98 -10.15 -17.62
CA ILE A 112 7.70 -9.05 -18.29
C ILE A 112 8.66 -8.36 -17.31
N LEU A 113 8.20 -8.01 -16.11
CA LEU A 113 9.04 -7.37 -15.09
C LEU A 113 10.17 -8.29 -14.61
N MET A 114 9.90 -9.60 -14.47
CA MET A 114 10.93 -10.58 -14.15
C MET A 114 12.01 -10.63 -15.22
N VAL A 115 11.63 -10.82 -16.48
CA VAL A 115 12.58 -10.94 -17.60
C VAL A 115 13.36 -9.63 -17.79
N THR A 116 12.69 -8.50 -17.87
CA THR A 116 13.35 -7.19 -18.01
C THR A 116 14.22 -6.85 -16.80
N GLY A 117 13.74 -7.15 -15.59
CA GLY A 117 14.50 -6.97 -14.36
C GLY A 117 15.79 -7.79 -14.36
N VAL A 118 15.73 -9.08 -14.71
CA VAL A 118 16.91 -9.97 -14.80
C VAL A 118 17.88 -9.49 -15.86
N LEU A 119 17.42 -9.12 -17.06
CA LEU A 119 18.27 -8.64 -18.14
C LEU A 119 18.98 -7.32 -17.81
N PHE A 120 18.30 -6.42 -17.10
CA PHE A 120 18.78 -5.09 -16.80
C PHE A 120 19.11 -4.88 -15.31
N ALA A 121 19.21 -5.93 -14.49
CA ALA A 121 19.46 -5.84 -13.05
C ALA A 121 20.69 -4.97 -12.71
N ARG A 122 21.80 -5.20 -13.37
CA ARG A 122 23.06 -4.48 -13.12
C ARG A 122 22.98 -2.99 -13.47
N PRO A 123 22.55 -2.58 -14.70
CA PRO A 123 22.39 -1.16 -15.02
C PRO A 123 21.33 -0.47 -14.16
N ILE A 124 20.23 -1.14 -13.78
CA ILE A 124 19.21 -0.59 -12.88
C ILE A 124 19.81 -0.31 -11.51
N LEU A 125 20.57 -1.23 -10.92
CA LEU A 125 21.21 -1.03 -9.62
C LEU A 125 22.24 0.12 -9.66
N ILE A 126 23.00 0.25 -10.74
CA ILE A 126 23.94 1.37 -10.92
C ILE A 126 23.15 2.69 -11.01
N LEU A 127 22.04 2.73 -11.76
CA LEU A 127 21.17 3.90 -11.87
C LEU A 127 20.60 4.31 -10.49
N PHE A 128 20.33 3.32 -9.61
CA PHE A 128 19.87 3.57 -8.24
C PHE A 128 21.02 3.91 -7.26
N GLY A 129 22.25 4.09 -7.75
CA GLY A 129 23.38 4.56 -6.97
C GLY A 129 24.22 3.46 -6.34
N ALA A 130 24.17 2.21 -6.85
CA ALA A 130 25.00 1.13 -6.34
C ALA A 130 26.48 1.37 -6.68
N SER A 131 27.32 1.50 -5.65
CA SER A 131 28.78 1.49 -5.78
C SER A 131 29.29 0.08 -6.17
N LYS A 132 30.55 -0.02 -6.62
CA LYS A 132 31.17 -1.32 -6.92
C LYS A 132 31.14 -2.28 -5.72
N SER A 133 31.32 -1.77 -4.51
CA SER A 133 31.27 -2.55 -3.27
C SER A 133 29.84 -2.98 -2.90
N ALA A 134 28.85 -2.13 -3.13
CA ALA A 134 27.43 -2.46 -2.89
C ALA A 134 26.90 -3.49 -3.89
N LEU A 135 27.35 -3.45 -5.16
CA LEU A 135 26.94 -4.41 -6.19
C LEU A 135 27.28 -5.86 -5.85
N VAL A 136 28.34 -6.10 -5.07
CA VAL A 136 28.71 -7.46 -4.63
C VAL A 136 27.58 -8.12 -3.85
N TYR A 137 26.82 -7.36 -3.08
CA TYR A 137 25.68 -7.84 -2.28
C TYR A 137 24.33 -7.60 -2.95
N ALA A 138 24.12 -6.42 -3.55
CA ALA A 138 22.88 -6.02 -4.16
C ALA A 138 22.52 -6.86 -5.39
N TYR A 139 23.50 -7.16 -6.25
CA TYR A 139 23.24 -7.88 -7.50
C TYR A 139 22.78 -9.33 -7.27
N PRO A 140 23.47 -10.16 -6.46
CA PRO A 140 22.98 -11.52 -6.17
C PRO A 140 21.61 -11.53 -5.47
N TYR A 141 21.39 -10.60 -4.52
CA TYR A 141 20.10 -10.45 -3.86
C TYR A 141 18.99 -10.16 -4.87
N MET A 142 19.21 -9.15 -5.74
CA MET A 142 18.23 -8.73 -6.73
C MET A 142 17.95 -9.82 -7.76
N MET A 143 18.98 -10.51 -8.25
CA MET A 143 18.80 -11.61 -9.21
C MET A 143 17.91 -12.72 -8.65
N ILE A 144 18.13 -13.10 -7.39
CA ILE A 144 17.28 -14.08 -6.71
C ILE A 144 15.88 -13.50 -6.51
N TYR A 145 15.75 -12.29 -5.97
CA TYR A 145 14.45 -11.64 -5.71
C TYR A 145 13.57 -11.56 -6.97
N LEU A 146 14.16 -11.22 -8.12
CA LEU A 146 13.45 -11.12 -9.39
C LEU A 146 12.82 -12.43 -9.85
N LEU A 147 13.38 -13.59 -9.51
CA LEU A 147 12.76 -14.89 -9.79
C LEU A 147 11.44 -15.07 -9.01
N GLY A 148 11.31 -14.38 -7.87
CA GLY A 148 10.09 -14.34 -7.06
C GLY A 148 9.06 -13.29 -7.48
N THR A 149 9.31 -12.52 -8.54
CA THR A 149 8.41 -11.42 -8.98
C THR A 149 7.00 -11.91 -9.25
N LEU A 150 6.84 -13.00 -9.99
CA LEU A 150 5.54 -13.54 -10.35
C LEU A 150 4.74 -14.01 -9.11
N PRO A 151 5.28 -14.87 -8.22
CA PRO A 151 4.58 -15.23 -6.97
C PRO A 151 4.24 -14.00 -6.12
N SER A 152 5.17 -13.07 -5.95
CA SER A 152 4.93 -11.85 -5.18
C SER A 152 3.77 -11.02 -5.75
N MET A 153 3.74 -10.82 -7.06
CA MET A 153 2.66 -10.09 -7.72
C MET A 153 1.32 -10.82 -7.62
N ILE A 154 1.29 -12.14 -7.68
CA ILE A 154 0.07 -12.93 -7.48
C ILE A 154 -0.42 -12.80 -6.03
N ALA A 155 0.46 -12.93 -5.04
CA ALA A 155 0.10 -12.82 -3.64
C ALA A 155 -0.54 -11.45 -3.33
N VAL A 156 0.08 -10.36 -3.79
CA VAL A 156 -0.38 -9.00 -3.55
C VAL A 156 -1.57 -8.62 -4.44
N GLY A 157 -1.50 -8.92 -5.74
CA GLY A 157 -2.49 -8.47 -6.72
C GLY A 157 -3.81 -9.25 -6.68
N MET A 158 -3.80 -10.52 -6.22
CA MET A 158 -5.02 -11.32 -6.17
C MET A 158 -5.69 -11.35 -4.78
N ASN A 159 -5.00 -10.98 -3.71
CA ASN A 159 -5.57 -10.88 -2.36
C ASN A 159 -6.81 -9.96 -2.29
N PRO A 160 -6.84 -8.77 -2.95
CA PRO A 160 -8.03 -7.92 -2.96
C PRO A 160 -9.30 -8.60 -3.47
N PHE A 161 -9.21 -9.60 -4.35
CA PHE A 161 -10.37 -10.36 -4.84
C PHE A 161 -10.90 -11.35 -3.81
N ILE A 162 -10.06 -11.86 -2.91
CA ILE A 162 -10.51 -12.65 -1.76
C ILE A 162 -11.34 -11.76 -0.82
N ASN A 163 -10.83 -10.57 -0.52
CA ASN A 163 -11.51 -9.59 0.33
C ASN A 163 -12.82 -9.09 -0.32
N ALA A 164 -12.82 -8.87 -1.64
CA ALA A 164 -13.97 -8.47 -2.43
C ALA A 164 -15.08 -9.54 -2.49
N GLN A 165 -14.75 -10.80 -2.19
CA GLN A 165 -15.73 -11.88 -2.01
C GLN A 165 -16.23 -12.00 -0.57
N GLY A 166 -15.75 -11.17 0.36
CA GLY A 166 -16.13 -11.15 1.76
C GLY A 166 -15.32 -12.07 2.66
N TYR A 167 -14.25 -12.68 2.15
CA TYR A 167 -13.39 -13.61 2.89
C TYR A 167 -12.15 -12.92 3.50
N SER A 168 -12.33 -11.80 4.20
CA SER A 168 -11.22 -10.98 4.72
C SER A 168 -10.29 -11.74 5.67
N VAL A 169 -10.82 -12.71 6.45
CA VAL A 169 -10.00 -13.59 7.28
C VAL A 169 -9.07 -14.47 6.44
N VAL A 170 -9.53 -14.94 5.28
CA VAL A 170 -8.69 -15.72 4.35
C VAL A 170 -7.63 -14.84 3.70
N GLY A 171 -7.99 -13.60 3.34
CA GLY A 171 -7.05 -12.58 2.88
C GLY A 171 -5.95 -12.31 3.91
N MET A 172 -6.31 -12.15 5.18
CA MET A 172 -5.36 -12.05 6.30
C MET A 172 -4.46 -13.28 6.40
N LEU A 173 -5.03 -14.49 6.35
CA LEU A 173 -4.26 -15.73 6.47
C LEU A 173 -3.22 -15.88 5.35
N SER A 174 -3.50 -15.42 4.13
CA SER A 174 -2.52 -15.46 3.03
C SER A 174 -1.29 -14.61 3.34
N VAL A 175 -1.48 -13.43 3.93
CA VAL A 175 -0.39 -12.56 4.37
C VAL A 175 0.33 -13.15 5.57
N ALA A 176 -0.41 -13.70 6.54
CA ALA A 176 0.15 -14.32 7.74
C ALA A 176 1.04 -15.53 7.39
N ILE A 177 0.63 -16.38 6.44
CA ILE A 177 1.44 -17.51 5.96
C ILE A 177 2.77 -17.01 5.41
N GLY A 178 2.76 -15.98 4.55
CA GLY A 178 3.97 -15.39 4.03
C GLY A 178 4.87 -14.81 5.12
N ALA A 179 4.30 -14.01 6.03
CA ALA A 179 5.04 -13.36 7.12
C ALA A 179 5.66 -14.38 8.09
N VAL A 180 4.91 -15.38 8.53
CA VAL A 180 5.40 -16.43 9.43
C VAL A 180 6.46 -17.30 8.75
N ALA A 181 6.23 -17.66 7.49
CA ALA A 181 7.22 -18.41 6.73
C ALA A 181 8.54 -17.63 6.59
N ASN A 182 8.48 -16.33 6.31
CA ASN A 182 9.67 -15.49 6.21
C ASN A 182 10.42 -15.41 7.55
N LEU A 183 9.71 -15.16 8.67
CA LEU A 183 10.30 -15.11 10.01
C LEU A 183 11.05 -16.41 10.40
N ILE A 184 10.60 -17.56 9.90
CA ILE A 184 11.23 -18.87 10.15
C ILE A 184 12.38 -19.12 9.15
N LEU A 185 12.16 -18.80 7.88
CA LEU A 185 13.10 -19.11 6.81
C LEU A 185 14.31 -18.17 6.80
N ASP A 186 14.15 -16.90 7.21
CA ASP A 186 15.25 -15.94 7.26
C ASP A 186 16.40 -16.43 8.15
N PRO A 187 16.23 -16.72 9.45
CA PRO A 187 17.34 -17.20 10.27
C PRO A 187 17.88 -18.54 9.80
N LEU A 188 17.05 -19.41 9.22
CA LEU A 188 17.49 -20.68 8.65
C LEU A 188 18.45 -20.48 7.48
N PHE A 189 18.07 -19.66 6.48
CA PHE A 189 18.91 -19.44 5.30
C PHE A 189 20.10 -18.52 5.57
N ILE A 190 19.93 -17.53 6.44
CA ILE A 190 20.96 -16.54 6.74
C ILE A 190 22.06 -17.16 7.60
N PHE A 191 21.68 -17.76 8.75
CA PHE A 191 22.64 -18.14 9.81
C PHE A 191 22.94 -19.64 9.83
N VAL A 192 21.92 -20.51 9.70
CA VAL A 192 22.12 -21.97 9.78
C VAL A 192 22.74 -22.50 8.50
N LEU A 193 22.22 -22.10 7.32
CA LEU A 193 22.76 -22.51 6.02
C LEU A 193 23.90 -21.61 5.53
N GLY A 194 24.14 -20.46 6.17
CA GLY A 194 25.27 -19.58 5.87
C GLY A 194 25.18 -18.84 4.52
N PHE A 195 23.97 -18.72 3.94
CA PHE A 195 23.81 -18.06 2.64
C PHE A 195 23.87 -16.51 2.74
N GLY A 196 23.90 -15.95 3.94
CA GLY A 196 24.00 -14.50 4.17
C GLY A 196 22.91 -13.72 3.41
N VAL A 197 23.31 -12.69 2.66
CA VAL A 197 22.36 -11.83 1.92
C VAL A 197 21.55 -12.59 0.86
N ARG A 198 22.11 -13.62 0.23
CA ARG A 198 21.39 -14.48 -0.70
C ARG A 198 20.28 -15.26 0.01
N GLY A 199 20.54 -15.66 1.27
CA GLY A 199 19.59 -16.36 2.12
C GLY A 199 18.33 -15.55 2.36
N VAL A 200 18.45 -14.25 2.60
CA VAL A 200 17.30 -13.32 2.74
C VAL A 200 16.42 -13.36 1.49
N ALA A 201 17.02 -13.21 0.31
CA ALA A 201 16.26 -13.23 -0.94
C ALA A 201 15.52 -14.58 -1.16
N ILE A 202 16.20 -15.70 -0.88
CA ILE A 202 15.62 -17.04 -1.00
C ILE A 202 14.44 -17.20 -0.04
N ALA A 203 14.60 -16.82 1.23
CA ALA A 203 13.54 -16.88 2.25
C ALA A 203 12.33 -16.04 1.84
N THR A 204 12.56 -14.81 1.35
CA THR A 204 11.51 -13.92 0.87
C THR A 204 10.73 -14.54 -0.30
N ILE A 205 11.43 -15.10 -1.30
CA ILE A 205 10.75 -15.73 -2.45
C ILE A 205 9.93 -16.93 -2.03
N LEU A 206 10.46 -17.81 -1.19
CA LEU A 206 9.75 -18.98 -0.73
C LEU A 206 8.50 -18.57 0.06
N SER A 207 8.61 -17.56 0.90
CA SER A 207 7.49 -17.02 1.68
C SER A 207 6.41 -16.42 0.79
N GLN A 208 6.79 -15.64 -0.22
CA GLN A 208 5.87 -15.08 -1.21
C GLN A 208 5.24 -16.18 -2.07
N THR A 209 5.98 -17.23 -2.40
CA THR A 209 5.47 -18.38 -3.16
C THR A 209 4.43 -19.15 -2.35
N LEU A 210 4.65 -19.35 -1.03
CA LEU A 210 3.66 -19.97 -0.14
C LEU A 210 2.39 -19.15 -0.04
N SER A 211 2.53 -17.81 0.11
CA SER A 211 1.41 -16.89 0.12
C SER A 211 0.63 -16.94 -1.20
N ALA A 212 1.32 -16.88 -2.35
CA ALA A 212 0.71 -16.98 -3.68
C ALA A 212 0.01 -18.32 -3.90
N ALA A 213 0.63 -19.42 -3.51
CA ALA A 213 0.05 -20.75 -3.60
C ALA A 213 -1.25 -20.85 -2.77
N PHE A 214 -1.28 -20.27 -1.57
CA PHE A 214 -2.48 -20.24 -0.75
C PHE A 214 -3.59 -19.38 -1.39
N VAL A 215 -3.25 -18.19 -1.92
CA VAL A 215 -4.18 -17.30 -2.65
C VAL A 215 -4.79 -18.03 -3.84
N LEU A 216 -3.96 -18.69 -4.67
CA LEU A 216 -4.43 -19.43 -5.83
C LEU A 216 -5.26 -20.66 -5.43
N PHE A 217 -4.81 -21.42 -4.43
CA PHE A 217 -5.57 -22.57 -3.92
C PHE A 217 -6.98 -22.16 -3.47
N PHE A 218 -7.09 -21.02 -2.80
CA PHE A 218 -8.39 -20.51 -2.38
C PHE A 218 -9.22 -20.02 -3.57
N LEU A 219 -8.68 -19.18 -4.44
CA LEU A 219 -9.40 -18.57 -5.55
C LEU A 219 -9.77 -19.59 -6.66
N THR A 220 -9.00 -20.65 -6.86
CA THR A 220 -9.34 -21.69 -7.86
C THR A 220 -10.26 -22.76 -7.30
N GLY A 221 -10.17 -23.05 -5.99
CA GLY A 221 -10.85 -24.19 -5.38
C GLY A 221 -12.05 -23.83 -4.51
N LYS A 222 -11.87 -22.93 -3.53
CA LYS A 222 -12.83 -22.70 -2.44
C LYS A 222 -13.62 -21.39 -2.53
N ALA A 223 -13.17 -20.45 -3.34
CA ALA A 223 -13.88 -19.19 -3.55
C ALA A 223 -15.23 -19.41 -4.23
N GLU A 224 -16.19 -18.54 -3.96
CA GLU A 224 -17.51 -18.53 -4.61
C GLU A 224 -17.36 -18.30 -6.12
N LEU A 225 -16.65 -17.26 -6.50
CA LEU A 225 -16.26 -16.98 -7.88
C LEU A 225 -14.80 -17.38 -8.07
N LYS A 226 -14.56 -18.32 -8.96
CA LYS A 226 -13.24 -18.95 -9.17
C LYS A 226 -12.45 -18.23 -10.22
N VAL A 227 -11.16 -18.05 -9.95
CA VAL A 227 -10.20 -17.51 -10.92
C VAL A 227 -9.74 -18.60 -11.89
N ARG A 228 -9.57 -18.23 -13.14
CA ARG A 228 -8.97 -19.05 -14.20
C ARG A 228 -8.31 -18.15 -15.25
N PHE A 229 -7.51 -18.71 -16.12
CA PHE A 229 -7.01 -17.99 -17.28
C PHE A 229 -8.14 -17.67 -18.27
N LEU A 230 -8.00 -16.54 -18.97
CA LEU A 230 -8.93 -16.12 -20.01
C LEU A 230 -9.00 -17.14 -21.14
N ARG A 231 -10.21 -17.43 -21.60
CA ARG A 231 -10.43 -18.25 -22.78
C ARG A 231 -10.30 -17.37 -24.05
N LYS A 232 -9.98 -17.98 -25.20
CA LYS A 232 -9.81 -17.26 -26.47
C LYS A 232 -11.01 -16.37 -26.83
N ASN A 233 -12.22 -16.85 -26.60
CA ASN A 233 -13.46 -16.10 -26.85
C ASN A 233 -13.71 -14.93 -25.86
N GLU A 234 -13.00 -14.89 -24.73
CA GLU A 234 -13.12 -13.83 -23.73
C GLU A 234 -12.10 -12.72 -23.92
N ILE A 235 -11.07 -12.91 -24.76
CA ILE A 235 -9.98 -11.95 -24.96
C ILE A 235 -10.51 -10.64 -25.55
N SER A 236 -11.47 -10.67 -26.46
CA SER A 236 -12.06 -9.46 -27.04
C SER A 236 -12.80 -8.62 -25.98
N GLU A 237 -13.61 -9.24 -25.13
CA GLU A 237 -14.30 -8.55 -24.03
C GLU A 237 -13.32 -8.07 -22.96
N SER A 238 -12.25 -8.83 -22.70
CA SER A 238 -11.26 -8.53 -21.69
C SER A 238 -10.49 -7.22 -21.95
N THR A 239 -10.35 -6.81 -23.20
CA THR A 239 -9.67 -5.55 -23.57
C THR A 239 -10.37 -4.34 -22.96
N GLY A 240 -11.71 -4.32 -22.97
CA GLY A 240 -12.50 -3.27 -22.32
C GLY A 240 -12.33 -3.27 -20.80
N TYR A 241 -12.33 -4.45 -20.19
CA TYR A 241 -12.10 -4.59 -18.74
C TYR A 241 -10.67 -4.20 -18.36
N ALA A 242 -9.66 -4.60 -19.14
CA ALA A 242 -8.26 -4.24 -18.91
C ALA A 242 -8.07 -2.71 -18.88
N LYS A 243 -8.63 -1.97 -19.86
CA LYS A 243 -8.60 -0.51 -19.86
C LYS A 243 -9.24 0.08 -18.60
N ASN A 244 -10.35 -0.49 -18.16
CA ASN A 244 -11.04 -0.03 -16.94
C ASN A 244 -10.24 -0.30 -15.69
N ILE A 245 -9.63 -1.50 -15.55
CA ILE A 245 -8.79 -1.91 -14.44
C ILE A 245 -7.57 -1.00 -14.35
N VAL A 246 -6.84 -0.80 -15.45
CA VAL A 246 -5.67 0.10 -15.49
C VAL A 246 -6.07 1.52 -15.12
N SER A 247 -7.12 2.06 -15.74
CA SER A 247 -7.58 3.42 -15.45
C SER A 247 -7.90 3.63 -13.95
N LEU A 248 -8.55 2.68 -13.30
CA LEU A 248 -8.90 2.80 -11.89
C LEU A 248 -7.70 2.55 -10.97
N GLY A 249 -6.88 1.56 -11.29
CA GLY A 249 -5.68 1.20 -10.54
C GLY A 249 -4.56 2.23 -10.66
N MET A 250 -4.56 3.02 -11.75
CA MET A 250 -3.56 4.09 -11.99
C MET A 250 -3.52 5.10 -10.83
N ALA A 251 -4.64 5.38 -10.18
CA ALA A 251 -4.66 6.28 -9.02
C ALA A 251 -3.77 5.77 -7.86
N GLY A 252 -3.85 4.49 -7.52
CA GLY A 252 -3.00 3.87 -6.49
C GLY A 252 -1.54 3.74 -6.94
N PHE A 253 -1.32 3.37 -8.20
CA PHE A 253 0.00 3.28 -8.81
C PHE A 253 0.74 4.63 -8.76
N ILE A 254 0.11 5.70 -9.22
CA ILE A 254 0.65 7.06 -9.17
C ILE A 254 0.93 7.47 -7.72
N MET A 255 0.00 7.20 -6.80
CA MET A 255 0.19 7.56 -5.40
C MET A 255 1.41 6.86 -4.78
N GLN A 256 1.66 5.60 -5.12
CA GLN A 256 2.83 4.87 -4.63
C GLN A 256 4.15 5.41 -5.19
N LEU A 257 4.20 5.71 -6.50
CA LEU A 257 5.39 6.30 -7.13
C LEU A 257 5.65 7.72 -6.64
N THR A 258 4.61 8.53 -6.49
CA THR A 258 4.75 9.92 -6.02
C THR A 258 5.17 10.02 -4.56
N ASN A 259 4.83 9.05 -3.70
CA ASN A 259 5.37 8.99 -2.35
C ASN A 259 6.90 8.84 -2.36
N SER A 260 7.44 7.98 -3.23
CA SER A 260 8.90 7.84 -3.39
C SER A 260 9.55 9.14 -3.91
N LEU A 261 8.91 9.80 -4.88
CA LEU A 261 9.37 11.09 -5.40
C LEU A 261 9.45 12.15 -4.29
N VAL A 262 8.40 12.30 -3.48
CA VAL A 262 8.36 13.25 -2.35
C VAL A 262 9.49 12.94 -1.36
N THR A 263 9.72 11.68 -1.02
CA THR A 263 10.81 11.29 -0.12
C THR A 263 12.17 11.70 -0.66
N ILE A 264 12.42 11.51 -1.96
CA ILE A 264 13.67 11.94 -2.61
C ILE A 264 13.82 13.46 -2.55
N CYS A 265 12.76 14.21 -2.88
CA CYS A 265 12.77 15.67 -2.83
C CYS A 265 13.04 16.19 -1.41
N CYS A 266 12.35 15.64 -0.40
CA CYS A 266 12.57 16.00 1.01
C CYS A 266 14.01 15.74 1.45
N ASN A 267 14.55 14.55 1.16
CA ASN A 267 15.91 14.20 1.53
C ASN A 267 16.94 15.10 0.84
N ASN A 268 16.76 15.43 -0.44
CA ASN A 268 17.64 16.33 -1.17
C ASN A 268 17.67 17.74 -0.55
N VAL A 269 16.51 18.28 -0.20
CA VAL A 269 16.43 19.61 0.42
C VAL A 269 17.00 19.58 1.83
N LEU A 270 16.68 18.57 2.64
CA LEU A 270 17.18 18.43 4.01
C LEU A 270 18.69 18.23 4.06
N SER A 271 19.29 17.51 3.09
CA SER A 271 20.75 17.34 3.03
C SER A 271 21.48 18.67 2.89
N VAL A 272 20.89 19.61 2.17
CA VAL A 272 21.48 20.96 1.94
C VAL A 272 21.16 21.91 3.08
N THR A 273 19.94 21.88 3.63
CA THR A 273 19.47 22.86 4.62
C THR A 273 19.79 22.49 6.06
N GLY A 274 19.88 21.18 6.38
CA GLY A 274 20.04 20.71 7.76
C GLY A 274 21.10 19.61 7.93
N GLY A 275 21.64 19.06 6.83
CA GLY A 275 22.62 17.99 6.86
C GLY A 275 22.06 16.62 7.26
N ASP A 276 22.96 15.67 7.52
CA ASP A 276 22.62 14.26 7.76
C ASP A 276 21.72 14.02 8.98
N ILE A 277 21.78 14.90 9.98
CA ILE A 277 20.94 14.79 11.18
C ILE A 277 19.46 14.94 10.82
N TYR A 278 19.11 15.87 9.92
CA TYR A 278 17.72 16.09 9.51
C TYR A 278 17.21 15.04 8.54
N ILE A 279 18.08 14.37 7.77
CA ILE A 279 17.73 13.17 7.00
C ILE A 279 17.37 12.02 7.97
N SER A 280 18.11 11.90 9.07
CA SER A 280 17.83 10.91 10.13
C SER A 280 16.51 11.22 10.84
N VAL A 281 16.25 12.51 11.14
CA VAL A 281 14.96 12.97 11.68
C VAL A 281 13.81 12.60 10.74
N MET A 282 13.94 12.87 9.44
CA MET A 282 12.91 12.55 8.45
C MET A 282 12.67 11.04 8.33
N THR A 283 13.71 10.23 8.49
CA THR A 283 13.59 8.77 8.50
C THR A 283 12.77 8.28 9.70
N ILE A 284 12.97 8.85 10.89
CA ILE A 284 12.16 8.55 12.08
C ILE A 284 10.71 8.98 11.86
N ILE A 285 10.49 10.21 11.36
CA ILE A 285 9.15 10.73 11.07
C ILE A 285 8.42 9.83 10.07
N SER A 286 9.11 9.38 9.02
CA SER A 286 8.56 8.45 8.03
C SER A 286 8.19 7.10 8.63
N SER A 287 8.97 6.61 9.59
CA SER A 287 8.70 5.36 10.30
C SER A 287 7.49 5.48 11.24
N VAL A 288 7.40 6.59 11.99
CA VAL A 288 6.21 6.91 12.81
C VAL A 288 4.98 7.04 11.91
N ARG A 289 5.11 7.73 10.77
CA ARG A 289 4.05 7.88 9.78
C ARG A 289 3.54 6.52 9.30
N GLN A 290 4.42 5.62 8.89
CA GLN A 290 4.05 4.28 8.43
C GLN A 290 3.27 3.50 9.51
N LEU A 291 3.71 3.59 10.78
CA LEU A 291 3.02 2.95 11.90
C LEU A 291 1.60 3.52 12.08
N VAL A 292 1.46 4.85 12.03
CA VAL A 292 0.20 5.54 12.27
C VAL A 292 -0.77 5.40 11.08
N GLU A 293 -0.28 5.39 9.84
CA GLU A 293 -1.11 5.22 8.63
C GLU A 293 -1.61 3.78 8.44
N THR A 294 -0.93 2.79 8.98
CA THR A 294 -1.27 1.36 8.78
C THR A 294 -2.73 1.02 9.13
N PRO A 295 -3.29 1.42 10.29
CA PRO A 295 -4.71 1.17 10.58
C PRO A 295 -5.67 1.95 9.68
N ILE A 296 -5.30 3.13 9.23
CA ILE A 296 -6.08 3.94 8.30
C ILE A 296 -6.23 3.21 6.96
N HIS A 297 -5.13 2.67 6.44
CA HIS A 297 -5.15 1.85 5.24
C HIS A 297 -6.03 0.61 5.41
N ALA A 298 -5.93 -0.09 6.53
CA ALA A 298 -6.75 -1.27 6.82
C ALA A 298 -8.26 -0.95 6.86
N ILE A 299 -8.66 0.16 7.48
CA ILE A 299 -10.05 0.61 7.53
C ILE A 299 -10.55 0.96 6.11
N ASN A 300 -9.76 1.68 5.33
CA ASN A 300 -10.09 2.05 3.95
C ASN A 300 -10.24 0.82 3.05
N GLU A 301 -9.27 -0.10 3.09
CA GLU A 301 -9.29 -1.33 2.29
C GLU A 301 -10.45 -2.25 2.69
N GLY A 302 -10.74 -2.36 3.99
CA GLY A 302 -11.87 -3.14 4.49
C GLY A 302 -13.23 -2.55 4.09
N THR A 303 -13.33 -1.23 3.98
CA THR A 303 -14.56 -0.54 3.59
C THR A 303 -14.80 -0.55 2.08
N SER A 304 -13.74 -0.54 1.28
CA SER A 304 -13.81 -0.44 -0.19
C SER A 304 -14.71 -1.49 -0.85
N PRO A 305 -14.60 -2.80 -0.55
CA PRO A 305 -15.48 -3.80 -1.14
C PRO A 305 -16.97 -3.59 -0.78
N ILE A 306 -17.25 -3.11 0.43
CA ILE A 306 -18.60 -2.87 0.92
C ILE A 306 -19.24 -1.68 0.17
N LEU A 307 -18.48 -0.60 -0.01
CA LEU A 307 -18.87 0.55 -0.82
C LEU A 307 -19.17 0.13 -2.26
N SER A 308 -18.24 -0.57 -2.89
CA SER A 308 -18.32 -0.99 -4.28
C SER A 308 -19.51 -1.93 -4.52
N TYR A 309 -19.72 -2.92 -3.64
CA TYR A 309 -20.83 -3.86 -3.74
C TYR A 309 -22.17 -3.15 -3.62
N ASN A 310 -22.36 -2.34 -2.57
CA ASN A 310 -23.64 -1.65 -2.33
C ASN A 310 -23.93 -0.58 -3.39
N TYR A 311 -22.90 0.06 -3.96
CA TYR A 311 -23.06 0.95 -5.10
C TYR A 311 -23.53 0.19 -6.35
N GLY A 312 -22.93 -0.96 -6.65
CA GLY A 312 -23.36 -1.84 -7.73
C GLY A 312 -24.80 -2.35 -7.54
N ALA A 313 -25.17 -2.70 -6.30
CA ALA A 313 -26.50 -3.16 -5.92
C ALA A 313 -27.56 -2.04 -5.91
N ARG A 314 -27.21 -0.81 -6.28
CA ARG A 314 -28.10 0.37 -6.23
C ARG A 314 -28.75 0.59 -4.85
N ARG A 315 -27.96 0.46 -3.77
CA ARG A 315 -28.37 0.68 -2.38
C ARG A 315 -27.76 1.96 -1.80
N PRO A 316 -28.17 3.16 -2.26
CA PRO A 316 -27.52 4.42 -1.91
C PRO A 316 -27.53 4.73 -0.43
N ALA A 317 -28.57 4.36 0.31
CA ALA A 317 -28.63 4.52 1.76
C ALA A 317 -27.51 3.75 2.48
N ARG A 318 -27.19 2.51 2.03
CA ARG A 318 -26.08 1.73 2.59
C ARG A 318 -24.72 2.31 2.20
N VAL A 319 -24.57 2.85 0.99
CA VAL A 319 -23.35 3.54 0.56
C VAL A 319 -23.10 4.78 1.42
N ARG A 320 -24.12 5.63 1.64
CA ARG A 320 -24.01 6.81 2.53
C ARG A 320 -23.64 6.41 3.95
N LYS A 321 -24.30 5.37 4.49
CA LYS A 321 -23.97 4.87 5.82
C LYS A 321 -22.54 4.33 5.89
N SER A 322 -22.05 3.66 4.84
CA SER A 322 -20.68 3.17 4.78
C SER A 322 -19.66 4.32 4.77
N ILE A 323 -19.93 5.39 4.02
CA ILE A 323 -19.09 6.60 4.00
C ILE A 323 -19.09 7.26 5.39
N ALA A 324 -20.25 7.38 6.04
CA ALA A 324 -20.35 7.96 7.38
C ALA A 324 -19.61 7.13 8.44
N VAL A 325 -19.75 5.80 8.41
CA VAL A 325 -19.05 4.90 9.34
C VAL A 325 -17.54 4.96 9.09
N LEU A 326 -17.10 4.94 7.83
CA LEU A 326 -15.70 5.12 7.45
C LEU A 326 -15.13 6.42 8.02
N ALA A 327 -15.86 7.54 7.83
CA ALA A 327 -15.46 8.85 8.33
C ALA A 327 -15.31 8.86 9.85
N VAL A 328 -16.31 8.35 10.57
CA VAL A 328 -16.29 8.30 12.05
C VAL A 328 -15.12 7.44 12.55
N MET A 329 -14.92 6.24 11.98
CA MET A 329 -13.85 5.36 12.41
C MET A 329 -12.46 5.97 12.20
N ILE A 330 -12.23 6.55 11.02
CA ILE A 330 -10.95 7.19 10.70
C ILE A 330 -10.74 8.41 11.58
N LEU A 331 -11.73 9.31 11.71
CA LEU A 331 -11.60 10.53 12.50
C LEU A 331 -11.35 10.26 13.99
N ILE A 332 -12.03 9.25 14.57
CA ILE A 332 -11.77 8.84 15.96
C ILE A 332 -10.34 8.35 16.10
N TYR A 333 -9.91 7.40 15.23
CA TYR A 333 -8.55 6.86 15.29
C TYR A 333 -7.51 7.97 15.12
N THR A 334 -7.68 8.81 14.11
CA THR A 334 -6.73 9.90 13.81
C THR A 334 -6.69 10.93 14.92
N GLY A 335 -7.84 11.26 15.50
CA GLY A 335 -7.91 12.19 16.65
C GLY A 335 -7.11 11.67 17.84
N VAL A 336 -7.25 10.38 18.16
CA VAL A 336 -6.47 9.73 19.23
C VAL A 336 -4.97 9.71 18.90
N MET A 337 -4.59 9.34 17.67
CA MET A 337 -3.18 9.29 17.27
C MET A 337 -2.55 10.69 17.18
N TRP A 338 -3.28 11.66 16.63
CA TRP A 338 -2.83 13.04 16.60
C TRP A 338 -2.60 13.60 18.00
N GLY A 339 -3.57 13.37 18.93
CA GLY A 339 -3.43 13.71 20.33
C GLY A 339 -2.19 13.07 20.97
N SER A 340 -1.95 11.77 20.69
CA SER A 340 -0.75 11.06 21.17
C SER A 340 0.54 11.66 20.63
N ILE A 341 0.59 12.02 19.34
CA ILE A 341 1.77 12.65 18.72
C ILE A 341 2.07 14.02 19.36
N ILE A 342 1.05 14.80 19.68
CA ILE A 342 1.23 16.13 20.29
C ILE A 342 1.61 16.03 21.77
N MET A 343 0.97 15.08 22.53
CA MET A 343 1.15 14.97 23.98
C MET A 343 2.40 14.17 24.39
N ILE A 344 2.71 13.11 23.65
CA ILE A 344 3.80 12.17 24.00
C ILE A 344 4.73 11.85 22.81
N PRO A 345 5.23 12.86 22.07
CA PRO A 345 6.05 12.64 20.87
C PRO A 345 7.32 11.85 21.14
N GLU A 346 7.94 12.07 22.30
CA GLU A 346 9.16 11.38 22.71
C GLU A 346 8.99 9.84 22.77
N VAL A 347 7.84 9.37 23.24
CA VAL A 347 7.56 7.93 23.34
C VAL A 347 7.56 7.28 21.96
N LEU A 348 6.93 7.95 20.97
CA LEU A 348 6.88 7.47 19.60
C LEU A 348 8.25 7.48 18.93
N ILE A 349 9.07 8.50 19.18
CA ILE A 349 10.43 8.60 18.64
C ILE A 349 11.33 7.53 19.27
N ARG A 350 11.19 7.28 20.58
CA ARG A 350 11.99 6.27 21.32
C ARG A 350 11.81 4.84 20.80
N ILE A 351 10.70 4.53 20.11
CA ILE A 351 10.51 3.24 19.44
C ILE A 351 11.60 3.02 18.37
N PHE A 352 12.08 4.11 17.74
CA PHE A 352 13.00 4.06 16.60
C PHE A 352 14.42 4.51 16.93
N SER A 353 14.59 5.42 17.91
CA SER A 353 15.91 5.93 18.32
C SER A 353 15.94 6.33 19.78
N SER A 354 17.06 5.98 20.47
CA SER A 354 17.33 6.40 21.84
C SER A 354 18.34 7.55 21.92
N ASP A 355 18.78 8.11 20.78
CA ASP A 355 19.75 9.20 20.74
C ASP A 355 19.09 10.52 21.19
N LYS A 356 19.63 11.08 22.27
CA LYS A 356 19.13 12.33 22.88
C LYS A 356 19.37 13.56 21.98
N THR A 357 20.42 13.58 21.18
CA THR A 357 20.73 14.68 20.29
C THR A 357 19.72 14.71 19.14
N LEU A 358 19.47 13.56 18.53
CA LEU A 358 18.48 13.41 17.49
C LEU A 358 17.05 13.72 17.99
N MET A 359 16.74 13.34 19.22
CA MET A 359 15.42 13.57 19.83
C MET A 359 15.08 15.05 19.98
N LYS A 360 16.07 15.90 20.24
CA LYS A 360 15.89 17.37 20.37
C LYS A 360 15.31 17.97 19.08
N ASP A 361 15.80 17.55 17.94
CA ASP A 361 15.35 18.04 16.63
C ASP A 361 14.13 17.26 16.11
N ALA A 362 14.02 15.97 16.43
CA ALA A 362 12.93 15.12 15.97
C ALA A 362 11.57 15.46 16.61
N VAL A 363 11.53 15.89 17.88
CA VAL A 363 10.27 16.22 18.58
C VAL A 363 9.55 17.41 17.93
N PRO A 364 10.17 18.58 17.72
CA PRO A 364 9.50 19.68 17.05
C PRO A 364 9.16 19.34 15.60
N ALA A 365 10.05 18.70 14.86
CA ALA A 365 9.81 18.30 13.48
C ALA A 365 8.63 17.32 13.35
N LEU A 366 8.49 16.35 14.26
CA LEU A 366 7.35 15.43 14.30
C LEU A 366 6.04 16.19 14.53
N LYS A 367 5.99 17.12 15.47
CA LYS A 367 4.80 17.93 15.74
C LYS A 367 4.41 18.80 14.55
N GLN A 368 5.39 19.41 13.89
CA GLN A 368 5.17 20.20 12.68
C GLN A 368 4.63 19.32 11.54
N TYR A 369 5.26 18.19 11.27
CA TYR A 369 4.88 17.28 10.19
C TYR A 369 3.45 16.73 10.33
N PHE A 370 3.03 16.46 11.58
CA PHE A 370 1.69 15.92 11.87
C PHE A 370 0.67 16.99 12.28
N ALA A 371 1.00 18.29 12.18
CA ALA A 371 0.12 19.39 12.63
C ALA A 371 -1.28 19.32 12.00
N ALA A 372 -1.39 18.93 10.74
CA ALA A 372 -2.65 18.81 10.00
C ALA A 372 -2.96 17.35 9.60
N PHE A 373 -2.62 16.39 10.45
CA PHE A 373 -2.79 14.95 10.16
C PHE A 373 -4.24 14.56 9.84
N ILE A 374 -5.21 15.13 10.55
CA ILE A 374 -6.65 14.90 10.31
C ILE A 374 -7.05 15.19 8.87
N PHE A 375 -6.49 16.22 8.24
CA PHE A 375 -6.80 16.59 6.85
C PHE A 375 -6.24 15.57 5.83
N MET A 376 -5.16 14.89 6.16
CA MET A 376 -4.63 13.82 5.32
C MET A 376 -5.63 12.66 5.19
N ASP A 377 -6.33 12.35 6.27
CA ASP A 377 -7.32 11.28 6.30
C ASP A 377 -8.57 11.61 5.50
N LEU A 378 -8.95 12.88 5.45
CA LEU A 378 -10.02 13.34 4.56
C LEU A 378 -9.70 13.00 3.09
N GLN A 379 -8.41 13.09 2.71
CA GLN A 379 -8.00 12.68 1.37
C GLN A 379 -8.05 11.16 1.18
N TYR A 380 -7.52 10.36 2.11
CA TYR A 380 -7.59 8.91 2.00
C TYR A 380 -9.02 8.41 1.90
N MET A 381 -9.92 8.97 2.71
CA MET A 381 -11.34 8.65 2.67
C MET A 381 -11.96 9.04 1.32
N GLY A 382 -11.75 10.28 0.85
CA GLY A 382 -12.26 10.75 -0.44
C GLY A 382 -11.76 9.88 -1.61
N GLN A 383 -10.48 9.53 -1.62
CA GLN A 383 -9.91 8.66 -2.64
C GLN A 383 -10.46 7.24 -2.59
N THR A 384 -10.65 6.68 -1.39
CA THR A 384 -11.26 5.35 -1.22
C THR A 384 -12.67 5.35 -1.78
N VAL A 385 -13.47 6.37 -1.50
CA VAL A 385 -14.82 6.51 -2.05
C VAL A 385 -14.76 6.63 -3.58
N PHE A 386 -13.92 7.50 -4.15
CA PHE A 386 -13.78 7.64 -5.59
C PHE A 386 -13.38 6.34 -6.29
N LYS A 387 -12.41 5.61 -5.75
CA LYS A 387 -11.99 4.30 -6.27
C LYS A 387 -13.13 3.28 -6.19
N SER A 388 -13.79 3.20 -5.03
CA SER A 388 -14.84 2.22 -4.78
C SER A 388 -16.09 2.43 -5.64
N LEU A 389 -16.37 3.69 -6.02
CA LEU A 389 -17.49 4.06 -6.88
C LEU A 389 -17.09 4.24 -8.35
N ASN A 390 -15.91 3.76 -8.75
CA ASN A 390 -15.39 3.82 -10.13
C ASN A 390 -15.25 5.25 -10.69
N LYS A 391 -14.96 6.25 -9.83
CA LYS A 391 -14.73 7.65 -10.21
C LYS A 391 -13.25 7.87 -10.60
N LYS A 392 -12.84 7.30 -11.72
CA LYS A 392 -11.44 7.20 -12.17
C LYS A 392 -10.75 8.56 -12.28
N LYS A 393 -11.43 9.55 -12.91
CA LYS A 393 -10.86 10.89 -13.15
C LYS A 393 -10.53 11.59 -11.84
N GLN A 394 -11.46 11.57 -10.88
CA GLN A 394 -11.27 12.15 -9.55
C GLN A 394 -10.17 11.42 -8.78
N ALA A 395 -10.18 10.09 -8.80
CA ALA A 395 -9.17 9.30 -8.10
C ALA A 395 -7.74 9.60 -8.60
N ILE A 396 -7.53 9.67 -9.92
CA ILE A 396 -6.22 10.01 -10.52
C ILE A 396 -5.85 11.46 -10.22
N PHE A 397 -6.78 12.40 -10.42
CA PHE A 397 -6.55 13.82 -10.20
C PHE A 397 -6.06 14.11 -8.77
N PHE A 398 -6.76 13.58 -7.76
CA PHE A 398 -6.37 13.80 -6.37
C PHE A 398 -5.11 13.04 -5.93
N SER A 399 -4.76 11.94 -6.62
CA SER A 399 -3.47 11.27 -6.40
C SER A 399 -2.29 12.15 -6.83
N LEU A 400 -2.45 12.90 -7.92
CA LEU A 400 -1.42 13.81 -8.42
C LEU A 400 -1.43 15.15 -7.71
N LEU A 401 -2.62 15.73 -7.47
CA LEU A 401 -2.79 17.08 -6.95
C LEU A 401 -1.97 17.30 -5.68
N ARG A 402 -2.18 16.47 -4.67
CA ARG A 402 -1.52 16.68 -3.39
C ARG A 402 -0.01 16.47 -3.46
N LYS A 403 0.43 15.35 -4.00
CA LYS A 403 1.85 14.98 -3.93
C LYS A 403 2.71 15.73 -4.95
N VAL A 404 2.29 15.77 -6.21
CA VAL A 404 3.09 16.36 -7.29
C VAL A 404 2.91 17.86 -7.37
N PHE A 405 1.65 18.35 -7.32
CA PHE A 405 1.37 19.76 -7.55
C PHE A 405 1.41 20.63 -6.28
N ILE A 406 1.33 20.04 -5.09
CA ILE A 406 1.37 20.81 -3.84
C ILE A 406 2.63 20.46 -3.03
N VAL A 407 2.84 19.19 -2.62
CA VAL A 407 3.95 18.84 -1.73
C VAL A 407 5.31 19.13 -2.36
N VAL A 408 5.55 18.63 -3.58
CA VAL A 408 6.88 18.79 -4.24
C VAL A 408 7.23 20.26 -4.40
N PRO A 409 6.37 21.14 -4.98
CA PRO A 409 6.69 22.57 -5.05
C PRO A 409 6.89 23.23 -3.68
N LEU A 410 6.06 22.91 -2.69
CA LEU A 410 6.20 23.47 -1.34
C LEU A 410 7.50 23.03 -0.66
N THR A 411 7.97 21.80 -0.90
CA THR A 411 9.23 21.29 -0.36
C THR A 411 10.44 22.10 -0.83
N TYR A 412 10.36 22.76 -1.98
CA TYR A 412 11.41 23.68 -2.46
C TYR A 412 11.08 25.16 -2.13
N LEU A 413 9.84 25.59 -2.30
CA LEU A 413 9.43 26.98 -2.12
C LEU A 413 9.56 27.42 -0.66
N MET A 414 9.11 26.63 0.30
CA MET A 414 9.13 27.05 1.71
C MET A 414 10.56 27.16 2.26
N PRO A 415 11.50 26.20 2.03
CA PRO A 415 12.86 26.35 2.50
C PRO A 415 13.66 27.48 1.83
N TYR A 416 13.56 27.59 0.48
CA TYR A 416 14.44 28.47 -0.29
C TYR A 416 13.87 29.86 -0.55
N VAL A 417 12.57 29.97 -0.84
CA VAL A 417 11.94 31.27 -1.16
C VAL A 417 11.39 31.96 0.09
N LEU A 418 10.74 31.19 0.97
CA LEU A 418 10.23 31.71 2.24
C LEU A 418 11.28 31.70 3.37
N HIS A 419 12.50 31.25 3.08
CA HIS A 419 13.63 31.18 4.01
C HIS A 419 13.36 30.42 5.32
N MET A 420 12.48 29.39 5.26
CA MET A 420 12.10 28.62 6.44
C MET A 420 13.09 27.47 6.75
N GLY A 421 14.10 27.24 5.89
CA GLY A 421 15.08 26.18 6.09
C GLY A 421 14.47 24.79 6.24
N THR A 422 14.94 24.02 7.22
CA THR A 422 14.44 22.66 7.50
C THR A 422 12.97 22.62 7.90
N ASP A 423 12.49 23.62 8.65
CA ASP A 423 11.08 23.71 9.08
C ASP A 423 10.14 23.78 7.87
N GLY A 424 10.56 24.44 6.79
CA GLY A 424 9.80 24.51 5.55
C GLY A 424 9.55 23.15 4.93
N VAL A 425 10.51 22.22 5.01
CA VAL A 425 10.33 20.86 4.49
C VAL A 425 9.29 20.09 5.31
N PHE A 426 9.35 20.20 6.65
CA PHE A 426 8.39 19.50 7.52
C PHE A 426 6.98 20.11 7.43
N LEU A 427 6.85 21.41 7.20
CA LEU A 427 5.56 22.09 7.05
C LEU A 427 4.93 21.92 5.66
N ALA A 428 5.68 21.51 4.64
CA ALA A 428 5.13 21.27 3.30
C ALA A 428 4.03 20.20 3.31
N GLU A 429 4.19 19.12 4.09
CA GLU A 429 3.20 18.05 4.20
C GLU A 429 1.88 18.52 4.86
N PRO A 430 1.87 19.14 6.07
CA PRO A 430 0.63 19.61 6.69
C PRO A 430 -0.09 20.67 5.86
N VAL A 431 0.61 21.61 5.24
CA VAL A 431 -0.01 22.59 4.34
C VAL A 431 -0.71 21.89 3.17
N SER A 432 -0.04 20.91 2.57
CA SER A 432 -0.63 20.14 1.48
C SER A 432 -1.84 19.31 1.93
N ASN A 433 -1.79 18.78 3.17
CA ASN A 433 -2.89 18.02 3.75
C ASN A 433 -4.14 18.89 3.91
N VAL A 434 -3.99 20.12 4.44
CA VAL A 434 -5.12 21.06 4.56
C VAL A 434 -5.71 21.37 3.20
N ILE A 435 -4.89 21.75 2.23
CA ILE A 435 -5.37 22.13 0.89
C ILE A 435 -5.92 20.91 0.15
N GLY A 436 -5.07 19.90 -0.08
CA GLY A 436 -5.41 18.74 -0.91
C GLY A 436 -6.46 17.85 -0.26
N GLY A 437 -6.37 17.62 1.06
CA GLY A 437 -7.33 16.82 1.81
C GLY A 437 -8.72 17.43 1.82
N SER A 438 -8.80 18.74 2.14
CA SER A 438 -10.09 19.46 2.15
C SER A 438 -10.74 19.49 0.77
N ILE A 439 -9.98 19.82 -0.29
CA ILE A 439 -10.53 19.87 -1.66
C ILE A 439 -11.00 18.47 -2.09
N CYS A 440 -10.23 17.41 -1.81
CA CYS A 440 -10.62 16.04 -2.13
C CYS A 440 -11.94 15.65 -1.45
N PHE A 441 -12.05 15.91 -0.15
CA PHE A 441 -13.20 15.57 0.64
C PHE A 441 -14.46 16.36 0.24
N ILE A 442 -14.33 17.69 0.07
CA ILE A 442 -15.42 18.56 -0.37
C ILE A 442 -15.90 18.12 -1.77
N THR A 443 -14.97 17.86 -2.69
CA THR A 443 -15.32 17.36 -4.03
C THR A 443 -16.05 16.03 -3.95
N MET A 444 -15.63 15.12 -3.05
CA MET A 444 -16.33 13.86 -2.82
C MET A 444 -17.76 14.11 -2.34
N LEU A 445 -17.96 14.98 -1.37
CA LEU A 445 -19.30 15.32 -0.88
C LEU A 445 -20.17 15.95 -1.98
N CYS A 446 -19.63 16.92 -2.74
CA CYS A 446 -20.36 17.63 -3.79
C CYS A 446 -20.68 16.78 -5.03
N THR A 447 -19.92 15.71 -5.27
CA THR A 447 -20.14 14.84 -6.45
C THR A 447 -20.90 13.57 -6.10
N VAL A 448 -20.51 12.89 -5.02
CA VAL A 448 -21.03 11.58 -4.67
C VAL A 448 -22.39 11.69 -3.95
N MET A 449 -22.56 12.64 -3.01
CA MET A 449 -23.82 12.73 -2.25
C MET A 449 -25.03 13.10 -3.11
N PRO A 450 -24.96 14.06 -4.06
CA PRO A 450 -26.04 14.32 -4.99
C PRO A 450 -26.37 13.14 -5.91
N GLU A 451 -25.33 12.42 -6.37
CA GLU A 451 -25.52 11.22 -7.18
C GLU A 451 -26.29 10.14 -6.41
N LEU A 452 -25.90 9.87 -5.17
CA LEU A 452 -26.59 8.91 -4.31
C LEU A 452 -28.05 9.32 -4.03
N LYS A 453 -28.32 10.62 -3.88
CA LYS A 453 -29.70 11.13 -3.74
C LYS A 453 -30.53 10.87 -5.00
N ARG A 454 -29.95 11.07 -6.20
CA ARG A 454 -30.64 10.78 -7.48
C ARG A 454 -30.87 9.30 -7.71
N MET A 455 -30.10 8.43 -7.09
CA MET A 455 -30.32 6.98 -7.15
C MET A 455 -31.47 6.52 -6.24
N GLU A 456 -31.90 7.34 -5.28
CA GLU A 456 -33.05 7.09 -4.38
C GLU A 456 -34.38 7.56 -4.98
N ALA A 457 -34.35 8.63 -5.80
CA ALA A 457 -35.47 9.15 -6.55
C ALA A 457 -35.74 8.28 -7.78
#